data_e3c13a35ba3a688ace02f4f4f3742e1b
#
_entry.id   e3c13a35ba3a688ace02f4f4f3742e1b
#
_cell.length_a   1.000
_cell.length_b   1.000
_cell.length_c   1.000
_cell.angle_alpha   90.00
_cell.angle_beta   90.00
_cell.angle_gamma   90.00
#
_symmetry.space_group_name_H-M   'P 1'
#
loop_
_entity.id
_entity.type
_entity.pdbx_description
1 polymer ?
#
loop_
_entity_poly.entity_id
_entity_poly.type
_entity_poly.pdbx_seq_one_letter_code
_entity_poly.pdbx_strand_id
1 'polypeptide(L)'
;MALQSSGPISNGDVQGEFGGSNPASLSEYYSAATGVPSSGNPISLSDFYGTSNVVSFSFVIQGAGGAGGWGLADGGSGTAADSGGSTSVSGSGMTTVSAAGGAGGTNAVSLWYDQDAPATHYGAGGGGGGSDKDEPEKLDNDGAGGTGGRAGTRNTGTATVPAGTTITITVGSGGVGTQVSGSQGRAGGSGADGIAFITYNGVTTTYNAGTHTQTLS
;
A
#
# COMPACT_ATOMS: atom_id res chain seq x y z
N MET A 1 -23.45 -11.65 -3.70
CA MET A 1 -23.38 -12.27 -5.06
C MET A 1 -24.46 -11.60 -5.88
N ALA A 2 -24.17 -11.14 -7.12
CA ALA A 2 -25.21 -10.46 -7.91
C ALA A 2 -26.43 -11.36 -8.14
N LEU A 3 -27.62 -10.78 -8.08
CA LEU A 3 -28.84 -11.47 -8.44
C LEU A 3 -28.83 -11.83 -9.93
N GLN A 4 -29.57 -12.88 -10.30
CA GLN A 4 -29.68 -13.34 -11.68
C GLN A 4 -30.16 -12.22 -12.63
N SER A 5 -29.67 -12.23 -13.87
CA SER A 5 -30.03 -11.21 -14.87
C SER A 5 -31.34 -11.52 -15.63
N SER A 6 -31.88 -12.73 -15.45
CA SER A 6 -33.14 -13.20 -16.09
C SER A 6 -33.66 -14.45 -15.40
N GLY A 7 -34.93 -14.77 -15.64
CA GLY A 7 -35.59 -15.95 -15.06
C GLY A 7 -36.40 -15.62 -13.82
N PRO A 8 -36.93 -16.62 -13.07
CA PRO A 8 -37.71 -16.35 -11.86
C PRO A 8 -36.84 -15.75 -10.76
N ILE A 9 -37.30 -14.66 -10.15
CA ILE A 9 -36.71 -14.04 -8.98
C ILE A 9 -37.78 -13.91 -7.89
N SER A 10 -37.41 -14.14 -6.65
CA SER A 10 -38.31 -14.09 -5.50
C SER A 10 -37.87 -13.06 -4.46
N ASN A 11 -38.77 -12.67 -3.55
CA ASN A 11 -38.41 -11.85 -2.38
C ASN A 11 -37.31 -12.50 -1.55
N GLY A 12 -37.25 -13.85 -1.49
CA GLY A 12 -36.21 -14.56 -0.77
C GLY A 12 -34.83 -14.40 -1.42
N ASP A 13 -34.76 -14.33 -2.74
CA ASP A 13 -33.49 -14.08 -3.46
C ASP A 13 -33.01 -12.65 -3.15
N VAL A 14 -33.92 -11.66 -3.21
CA VAL A 14 -33.59 -10.26 -2.86
C VAL A 14 -33.16 -10.15 -1.41
N GLN A 15 -33.89 -10.79 -0.49
CA GLN A 15 -33.51 -10.80 0.91
C GLN A 15 -32.16 -11.48 1.16
N GLY A 16 -31.85 -12.55 0.42
CA GLY A 16 -30.55 -13.24 0.52
C GLY A 16 -29.37 -12.37 0.10
N GLU A 17 -29.57 -11.48 -0.88
CA GLU A 17 -28.51 -10.56 -1.37
C GLU A 17 -28.40 -9.29 -0.50
N PHE A 18 -29.54 -8.66 -0.15
CA PHE A 18 -29.58 -7.35 0.50
C PHE A 18 -29.82 -7.42 2.00
N GLY A 19 -30.07 -8.59 2.55
CA GLY A 19 -30.51 -8.74 3.95
C GLY A 19 -31.98 -8.32 4.13
N GLY A 20 -32.37 -7.97 5.34
CA GLY A 20 -33.73 -7.51 5.68
C GLY A 20 -34.41 -8.37 6.73
N SER A 21 -35.65 -7.99 7.07
CA SER A 21 -36.46 -8.63 8.12
C SER A 21 -37.46 -9.64 7.55
N ASN A 22 -37.93 -10.59 8.37
CA ASN A 22 -39.03 -11.48 8.01
C ASN A 22 -40.35 -11.02 8.66
N PRO A 23 -41.46 -10.97 7.90
CA PRO A 23 -41.60 -11.27 6.49
C PRO A 23 -40.97 -10.23 5.60
N ALA A 24 -40.24 -10.62 4.53
CA ALA A 24 -39.59 -9.73 3.60
C ALA A 24 -40.61 -8.92 2.80
N SER A 25 -40.37 -7.61 2.69
CA SER A 25 -41.15 -6.68 1.87
C SER A 25 -40.25 -5.94 0.89
N LEU A 26 -40.68 -5.77 -0.36
CA LEU A 26 -39.93 -4.98 -1.34
C LEU A 26 -39.68 -3.55 -0.89
N SER A 27 -40.53 -3.01 -0.02
CA SER A 27 -40.38 -1.65 0.52
C SER A 27 -39.14 -1.46 1.39
N GLU A 28 -38.51 -2.52 1.84
CA GLU A 28 -37.26 -2.48 2.61
C GLU A 28 -36.06 -2.15 1.70
N TYR A 29 -36.21 -2.39 0.39
CA TYR A 29 -35.08 -2.37 -0.58
C TYR A 29 -35.07 -1.14 -1.49
N TYR A 30 -35.86 -0.08 -1.21
CA TYR A 30 -35.73 1.16 -1.95
C TYR A 30 -34.29 1.67 -1.93
N SER A 31 -33.79 2.01 -3.11
CA SER A 31 -32.40 2.49 -3.30
C SER A 31 -31.31 1.51 -2.85
N ALA A 32 -31.62 0.22 -2.67
CA ALA A 32 -30.65 -0.80 -2.22
C ALA A 32 -29.52 -1.07 -3.22
N ALA A 33 -29.77 -0.78 -4.51
CA ALA A 33 -28.77 -0.90 -5.56
C ALA A 33 -29.03 0.10 -6.70
N THR A 34 -28.03 0.28 -7.56
CA THR A 34 -28.21 1.09 -8.78
C THR A 34 -29.31 0.45 -9.66
N GLY A 35 -30.29 1.25 -10.04
CA GLY A 35 -31.46 0.81 -10.83
C GLY A 35 -32.68 0.46 -9.99
N VAL A 36 -32.54 0.23 -8.69
CA VAL A 36 -33.66 0.03 -7.78
C VAL A 36 -34.30 1.39 -7.45
N PRO A 37 -35.64 1.54 -7.61
CA PRO A 37 -36.31 2.81 -7.38
C PRO A 37 -36.11 3.39 -5.98
N SER A 38 -36.19 4.71 -5.84
CA SER A 38 -36.23 5.39 -4.54
C SER A 38 -37.65 5.33 -3.94
N SER A 39 -37.74 5.51 -2.60
CA SER A 39 -39.00 5.53 -1.87
C SER A 39 -40.02 6.50 -2.52
N GLY A 40 -41.27 6.06 -2.60
CA GLY A 40 -42.35 6.78 -3.24
C GLY A 40 -42.61 6.43 -4.73
N ASN A 41 -41.75 5.63 -5.33
CA ASN A 41 -41.92 5.09 -6.67
C ASN A 41 -42.36 3.60 -6.62
N PRO A 42 -43.06 3.10 -7.67
CA PRO A 42 -43.33 1.67 -7.75
C PRO A 42 -42.04 0.85 -7.74
N ILE A 43 -42.01 -0.22 -6.99
CA ILE A 43 -40.90 -1.18 -6.90
C ILE A 43 -41.39 -2.58 -7.23
N SER A 44 -40.65 -3.31 -8.03
CA SER A 44 -40.98 -4.66 -8.47
C SER A 44 -39.76 -5.57 -8.41
N LEU A 45 -39.97 -6.89 -8.41
CA LEU A 45 -38.89 -7.85 -8.45
C LEU A 45 -38.01 -7.70 -9.71
N SER A 46 -38.56 -7.21 -10.81
CA SER A 46 -37.81 -6.98 -12.04
C SER A 46 -36.72 -5.89 -11.90
N ASP A 47 -36.86 -4.99 -10.93
CA ASP A 47 -35.89 -3.92 -10.70
C ASP A 47 -34.58 -4.45 -10.07
N PHE A 48 -34.61 -5.70 -9.59
CA PHE A 48 -33.47 -6.33 -8.93
C PHE A 48 -32.66 -7.24 -9.87
N TYR A 49 -33.07 -7.43 -11.13
CA TYR A 49 -32.27 -8.23 -12.05
C TYR A 49 -30.87 -7.68 -12.26
N GLY A 50 -29.86 -8.55 -12.06
CA GLY A 50 -28.45 -8.20 -12.21
C GLY A 50 -27.89 -7.24 -11.15
N THR A 51 -28.69 -6.89 -10.12
CA THR A 51 -28.24 -6.04 -9.02
C THR A 51 -27.43 -6.83 -8.02
N SER A 52 -26.60 -6.11 -7.26
CA SER A 52 -25.82 -6.68 -6.17
C SER A 52 -25.69 -5.65 -5.05
N ASN A 53 -25.64 -6.15 -3.83
CA ASN A 53 -25.30 -5.34 -2.66
C ASN A 53 -23.79 -5.07 -2.69
N VAL A 54 -23.39 -3.87 -3.06
CA VAL A 54 -21.99 -3.49 -3.17
C VAL A 54 -21.71 -2.23 -2.35
N VAL A 55 -20.52 -2.15 -1.84
CA VAL A 55 -20.01 -0.98 -1.12
C VAL A 55 -18.77 -0.43 -1.84
N SER A 56 -18.62 0.88 -1.80
CA SER A 56 -17.46 1.57 -2.38
C SER A 56 -16.59 2.14 -1.28
N PHE A 57 -15.30 2.07 -1.47
CA PHE A 57 -14.31 2.70 -0.60
C PHE A 57 -13.23 3.38 -1.43
N SER A 58 -12.58 4.39 -0.87
CA SER A 58 -11.40 5.00 -1.47
C SER A 58 -10.14 4.60 -0.73
N PHE A 59 -9.02 4.61 -1.45
CA PHE A 59 -7.73 4.27 -0.88
C PHE A 59 -6.64 5.24 -1.35
N VAL A 60 -5.66 5.45 -0.48
CA VAL A 60 -4.37 6.04 -0.79
C VAL A 60 -3.33 5.09 -0.23
N ILE A 61 -2.49 4.51 -1.08
CA ILE A 61 -1.43 3.59 -0.67
C ILE A 61 -0.08 4.08 -1.17
N GLN A 62 0.95 3.92 -0.36
CA GLN A 62 2.32 4.25 -0.71
C GLN A 62 3.26 3.12 -0.31
N GLY A 63 4.06 2.65 -1.27
CA GLY A 63 5.10 1.67 -1.03
C GLY A 63 6.20 2.24 -0.13
N ALA A 64 6.90 1.38 0.56
CA ALA A 64 8.00 1.77 1.43
C ALA A 64 9.22 2.27 0.64
N GLY A 65 10.05 3.10 1.24
CA GLY A 65 11.30 3.56 0.66
C GLY A 65 12.39 2.47 0.68
N GLY A 66 13.28 2.49 -0.31
CA GLY A 66 14.49 1.67 -0.30
C GLY A 66 15.54 2.22 0.67
N ALA A 67 16.44 1.38 1.15
CA ALA A 67 17.57 1.79 1.97
C ALA A 67 18.63 2.53 1.14
N GLY A 68 19.41 3.39 1.78
CA GLY A 68 20.59 4.00 1.17
C GLY A 68 21.70 2.98 0.96
N GLY A 69 22.47 3.15 -0.11
CA GLY A 69 23.68 2.39 -0.38
C GLY A 69 24.77 2.70 0.65
N TRP A 70 25.70 1.82 0.77
CA TRP A 70 26.78 1.91 1.72
C TRP A 70 27.98 2.65 1.16
N GLY A 71 28.62 3.49 1.98
CA GLY A 71 29.91 4.10 1.67
C GLY A 71 31.04 3.11 1.90
N LEU A 72 31.97 3.00 0.94
CA LEU A 72 33.14 2.13 1.02
C LEU A 72 34.35 2.91 1.51
N ALA A 73 35.09 2.34 2.46
CA ALA A 73 36.47 2.67 2.70
C ALA A 73 37.36 1.66 1.96
N ASP A 74 38.41 2.14 1.29
CA ASP A 74 39.47 1.34 0.68
C ASP A 74 39.03 0.07 -0.10
N GLY A 75 38.45 0.25 -1.29
CA GLY A 75 38.38 -0.84 -2.28
C GLY A 75 37.50 -2.04 -1.94
N GLY A 76 36.70 -1.98 -0.87
CA GLY A 76 35.76 -3.03 -0.52
C GLY A 76 34.57 -3.11 -1.50
N SER A 77 34.02 -4.31 -1.70
CA SER A 77 32.75 -4.50 -2.42
C SER A 77 31.63 -4.70 -1.40
N GLY A 78 30.61 -3.85 -1.43
CA GLY A 78 29.42 -4.00 -0.59
C GLY A 78 28.24 -4.60 -1.36
N THR A 79 27.29 -5.19 -0.64
CA THR A 79 26.02 -5.63 -1.22
C THR A 79 25.12 -4.42 -1.47
N ALA A 80 24.29 -4.46 -2.54
CA ALA A 80 23.29 -3.43 -2.79
C ALA A 80 22.36 -3.27 -1.57
N ALA A 81 21.92 -2.06 -1.32
CA ALA A 81 20.97 -1.77 -0.25
C ALA A 81 19.61 -2.40 -0.54
N ASP A 82 18.87 -2.75 0.51
CA ASP A 82 17.56 -3.37 0.37
C ASP A 82 16.53 -2.44 -0.23
N SER A 83 15.69 -2.99 -1.10
CA SER A 83 14.50 -2.30 -1.60
C SER A 83 13.42 -2.23 -0.53
N GLY A 84 12.61 -1.20 -0.55
CA GLY A 84 11.41 -1.11 0.27
C GLY A 84 10.35 -2.13 -0.18
N GLY A 85 9.48 -2.52 0.74
CA GLY A 85 8.36 -3.41 0.47
C GLY A 85 7.23 -2.69 -0.28
N SER A 86 6.46 -3.45 -1.07
CA SER A 86 5.25 -2.94 -1.70
C SER A 86 4.09 -2.83 -0.70
N THR A 87 3.20 -1.85 -0.92
CA THR A 87 1.92 -1.72 -0.22
C THR A 87 0.81 -2.13 -1.16
N SER A 88 -0.17 -2.92 -0.68
CA SER A 88 -1.28 -3.39 -1.52
C SER A 88 -2.60 -3.45 -0.76
N VAL A 89 -3.69 -3.38 -1.53
CA VAL A 89 -5.06 -3.64 -1.06
C VAL A 89 -5.69 -4.68 -1.97
N SER A 90 -6.27 -5.71 -1.38
CA SER A 90 -6.93 -6.82 -2.09
C SER A 90 -8.19 -7.26 -1.35
N GLY A 91 -9.10 -7.93 -2.07
CA GLY A 91 -10.33 -8.47 -1.51
C GLY A 91 -11.13 -9.20 -2.57
N SER A 92 -12.13 -9.96 -2.14
CA SER A 92 -13.05 -10.62 -3.08
C SER A 92 -13.81 -9.58 -3.90
N GLY A 93 -13.93 -9.78 -5.19
CA GLY A 93 -14.67 -8.89 -6.09
C GLY A 93 -13.88 -7.66 -6.57
N MET A 94 -12.62 -7.51 -6.21
CA MET A 94 -11.76 -6.43 -6.72
C MET A 94 -10.44 -6.95 -7.29
N THR A 95 -9.87 -6.19 -8.22
CA THR A 95 -8.48 -6.40 -8.63
C THR A 95 -7.56 -5.86 -7.54
N THR A 96 -6.52 -6.63 -7.17
CA THR A 96 -5.49 -6.16 -6.25
C THR A 96 -4.83 -4.90 -6.77
N VAL A 97 -4.79 -3.86 -5.93
CA VAL A 97 -4.09 -2.61 -6.22
C VAL A 97 -2.82 -2.56 -5.39
N SER A 98 -1.71 -2.19 -6.01
CA SER A 98 -0.42 -2.12 -5.33
C SER A 98 0.34 -0.83 -5.66
N ALA A 99 1.16 -0.41 -4.71
CA ALA A 99 2.17 0.64 -4.83
C ALA A 99 3.54 0.00 -4.56
N ALA A 100 4.42 0.04 -5.55
CA ALA A 100 5.73 -0.60 -5.45
C ALA A 100 6.61 0.11 -4.41
N GLY A 101 7.45 -0.65 -3.73
CA GLY A 101 8.52 -0.10 -2.89
C GLY A 101 9.60 0.59 -3.72
N GLY A 102 10.34 1.47 -3.09
CA GLY A 102 11.49 2.14 -3.68
C GLY A 102 12.69 1.20 -3.81
N ALA A 103 13.45 1.35 -4.87
CA ALA A 103 14.69 0.60 -5.03
C ALA A 103 15.73 1.02 -3.98
N GLY A 104 16.53 0.08 -3.53
CA GLY A 104 17.71 0.36 -2.71
C GLY A 104 18.73 1.20 -3.44
N GLY A 105 19.53 1.97 -2.71
CA GLY A 105 20.67 2.72 -3.23
C GLY A 105 21.80 1.79 -3.67
N THR A 106 22.63 2.28 -4.58
CA THR A 106 23.84 1.57 -4.99
C THR A 106 25.01 1.96 -4.11
N ASN A 107 25.90 1.00 -3.86
CA ASN A 107 27.17 1.29 -3.19
C ASN A 107 28.02 2.23 -4.07
N ALA A 108 28.83 3.02 -3.42
CA ALA A 108 29.68 3.96 -4.11
C ALA A 108 30.77 3.28 -4.92
N VAL A 109 31.12 3.89 -6.04
CA VAL A 109 32.20 3.45 -6.92
C VAL A 109 33.32 4.50 -7.03
N SER A 110 33.21 5.70 -6.50
CA SER A 110 34.28 6.71 -6.29
C SER A 110 33.78 8.06 -5.78
N LEU A 111 34.53 8.60 -4.81
CA LEU A 111 34.78 10.00 -4.44
C LEU A 111 33.60 10.98 -4.14
N TRP A 112 33.58 11.37 -2.84
CA TRP A 112 33.07 12.63 -2.29
C TRP A 112 31.56 12.80 -2.11
N TYR A 113 31.09 12.75 -0.90
CA TYR A 113 30.23 13.68 -0.15
C TYR A 113 29.52 12.99 1.02
N ASP A 114 29.67 13.58 2.18
CA ASP A 114 28.95 13.28 3.42
C ASP A 114 27.46 13.63 3.26
N GLN A 115 26.57 12.64 3.31
CA GLN A 115 25.11 12.87 3.34
C GLN A 115 24.42 11.76 4.13
N ASP A 116 24.34 11.89 5.43
CA ASP A 116 23.36 11.16 6.26
C ASP A 116 22.03 11.93 6.23
N ALA A 117 21.09 11.50 5.41
CA ALA A 117 19.73 12.02 5.46
C ALA A 117 18.80 10.96 6.04
N PRO A 118 18.18 11.18 7.22
CA PRO A 118 17.15 10.29 7.73
C PRO A 118 15.90 10.37 6.83
N ALA A 119 15.25 9.24 6.61
CA ALA A 119 13.94 9.21 5.93
C ALA A 119 12.89 9.88 6.83
N THR A 120 12.44 11.06 6.46
CA THR A 120 11.54 11.90 7.28
C THR A 120 10.06 11.76 6.90
N HIS A 121 9.72 11.04 5.82
CA HIS A 121 8.36 10.91 5.32
C HIS A 121 8.08 9.45 4.92
N TYR A 122 6.82 9.01 4.99
CA TYR A 122 6.40 7.68 4.56
C TYR A 122 6.83 7.40 3.13
N GLY A 123 7.38 6.23 2.89
CA GLY A 123 7.87 5.81 1.59
C GLY A 123 9.13 6.53 1.12
N ALA A 124 9.73 7.40 1.92
CA ALA A 124 10.98 8.05 1.56
C ALA A 124 12.15 7.04 1.56
N GLY A 125 13.08 7.22 0.63
CA GLY A 125 14.31 6.43 0.60
C GLY A 125 15.27 6.86 1.71
N GLY A 126 16.08 5.92 2.20
CA GLY A 126 17.17 6.22 3.14
C GLY A 126 18.33 6.95 2.46
N GLY A 127 19.03 7.78 3.21
CA GLY A 127 20.25 8.46 2.75
C GLY A 127 21.38 7.47 2.47
N GLY A 128 22.30 7.84 1.55
CA GLY A 128 23.51 7.06 1.32
C GLY A 128 24.47 7.16 2.50
N GLY A 129 25.25 6.11 2.74
CA GLY A 129 26.32 6.15 3.74
C GLY A 129 27.51 6.99 3.27
N GLY A 130 28.07 7.79 4.15
CA GLY A 130 29.33 8.50 3.93
C GLY A 130 30.51 7.59 4.06
N SER A 131 31.68 8.04 3.57
CA SER A 131 32.96 7.43 3.86
C SER A 131 33.60 8.06 5.09
N ASP A 132 34.32 7.28 5.88
CA ASP A 132 35.09 7.81 7.00
C ASP A 132 36.46 8.30 6.52
N LYS A 133 36.89 9.49 6.99
CA LYS A 133 38.26 9.97 6.84
C LYS A 133 39.05 9.57 8.08
N ASP A 134 39.90 8.58 7.94
CA ASP A 134 40.93 8.33 8.93
C ASP A 134 42.14 9.20 8.61
N GLU A 135 42.31 10.27 9.40
CA GLU A 135 43.46 11.14 9.53
C GLU A 135 43.63 12.31 8.52
N PRO A 136 44.00 13.51 9.04
CA PRO A 136 44.10 14.73 8.25
C PRO A 136 45.35 14.83 7.33
N GLU A 137 46.16 13.80 7.24
CA GLU A 137 47.45 13.87 6.53
C GLU A 137 47.66 12.82 5.41
N LYS A 138 46.73 11.91 5.15
CA LYS A 138 46.83 10.99 4.00
C LYS A 138 45.85 11.38 2.91
N LEU A 139 46.43 11.92 1.84
CA LEU A 139 45.75 12.23 0.56
C LEU A 139 45.44 10.97 -0.28
N ASP A 140 45.38 9.78 0.33
CA ASP A 140 45.22 8.52 -0.37
C ASP A 140 43.89 7.87 -0.09
N ASN A 141 43.06 7.81 -1.12
CA ASN A 141 41.85 7.02 -1.22
C ASN A 141 40.73 7.36 -0.24
N ASP A 142 40.22 8.54 -0.34
CA ASP A 142 38.94 8.87 0.28
C ASP A 142 37.87 7.92 -0.24
N GLY A 143 37.26 7.14 0.66
CA GLY A 143 36.16 6.23 0.34
C GLY A 143 34.99 6.97 -0.31
N ALA A 144 34.17 6.25 -1.01
CA ALA A 144 33.08 6.84 -1.74
C ALA A 144 31.75 6.74 -0.96
N GLY A 145 30.95 7.79 -0.98
CA GLY A 145 29.59 7.76 -0.42
C GLY A 145 28.64 6.92 -1.28
N GLY A 146 27.77 6.10 -0.66
CA GLY A 146 26.71 5.38 -1.35
C GLY A 146 25.61 6.31 -1.86
N THR A 147 24.80 5.87 -2.82
CA THR A 147 23.62 6.64 -3.24
C THR A 147 22.44 6.42 -2.30
N GLY A 148 21.59 7.42 -2.13
CA GLY A 148 20.33 7.27 -1.41
C GLY A 148 19.40 6.27 -2.09
N GLY A 149 18.58 5.58 -1.30
CA GLY A 149 17.50 4.76 -1.79
C GLY A 149 16.39 5.61 -2.43
N ARG A 150 15.55 4.99 -3.24
CA ARG A 150 14.42 5.67 -3.89
C ARG A 150 13.18 5.62 -3.01
N ALA A 151 12.31 6.63 -3.14
CA ALA A 151 10.98 6.61 -2.54
C ALA A 151 10.11 5.53 -3.20
N GLY A 152 9.21 4.93 -2.42
CA GLY A 152 8.16 4.06 -2.93
C GLY A 152 7.14 4.84 -3.78
N THR A 153 6.46 4.13 -4.67
CA THR A 153 5.40 4.73 -5.50
C THR A 153 4.14 4.99 -4.67
N ARG A 154 3.29 5.91 -5.12
CA ARG A 154 1.98 6.18 -4.55
C ARG A 154 0.90 5.79 -5.54
N ASN A 155 -0.19 5.18 -5.03
CA ASN A 155 -1.38 4.87 -5.81
C ASN A 155 -2.65 5.32 -5.05
N THR A 156 -3.62 5.88 -5.78
CA THR A 156 -4.87 6.39 -5.21
C THR A 156 -6.03 5.98 -6.09
N GLY A 157 -7.17 5.70 -5.49
CA GLY A 157 -8.35 5.34 -6.27
C GLY A 157 -9.56 4.99 -5.41
N THR A 158 -10.56 4.47 -6.07
CA THR A 158 -11.76 3.90 -5.48
C THR A 158 -11.94 2.47 -5.95
N ALA A 159 -12.52 1.63 -5.11
CA ALA A 159 -12.90 0.27 -5.46
C ALA A 159 -14.30 -0.02 -4.94
N THR A 160 -14.98 -0.95 -5.60
CA THR A 160 -16.31 -1.42 -5.23
C THR A 160 -16.22 -2.94 -5.03
N VAL A 161 -16.77 -3.40 -3.92
CA VAL A 161 -16.77 -4.83 -3.54
C VAL A 161 -18.16 -5.21 -3.02
N PRO A 162 -18.53 -6.51 -3.02
CA PRO A 162 -19.73 -6.96 -2.32
C PRO A 162 -19.73 -6.52 -0.86
N ALA A 163 -20.88 -6.10 -0.34
CA ALA A 163 -21.03 -5.79 1.09
C ALA A 163 -20.67 -7.02 1.94
N GLY A 164 -20.07 -6.81 3.09
CA GLY A 164 -19.52 -7.87 3.93
C GLY A 164 -18.14 -8.39 3.49
N THR A 165 -17.57 -7.85 2.40
CA THR A 165 -16.22 -8.25 1.98
C THR A 165 -15.19 -7.79 3.00
N THR A 166 -14.31 -8.70 3.39
CA THR A 166 -13.10 -8.38 4.14
C THR A 166 -11.97 -8.09 3.15
N ILE A 167 -11.47 -6.85 3.15
CA ILE A 167 -10.28 -6.47 2.41
C ILE A 167 -9.03 -6.73 3.24
N THR A 168 -7.94 -7.11 2.57
CA THR A 168 -6.61 -7.26 3.16
C THR A 168 -5.73 -6.10 2.70
N ILE A 169 -5.12 -5.41 3.65
CA ILE A 169 -4.20 -4.29 3.45
C ILE A 169 -2.81 -4.75 3.90
N THR A 170 -1.88 -4.86 2.96
CA THR A 170 -0.47 -5.16 3.27
C THR A 170 0.34 -3.90 3.07
N VAL A 171 1.00 -3.42 4.12
CA VAL A 171 1.85 -2.22 4.08
C VAL A 171 3.31 -2.63 4.17
N GLY A 172 4.09 -2.25 3.17
CA GLY A 172 5.51 -2.62 3.06
C GLY A 172 6.38 -1.95 4.12
N SER A 173 7.38 -2.65 4.60
CA SER A 173 8.43 -2.11 5.47
C SER A 173 9.52 -1.42 4.66
N GLY A 174 10.15 -0.40 5.22
CA GLY A 174 11.31 0.27 4.65
C GLY A 174 12.48 -0.70 4.42
N GLY A 175 13.28 -0.44 3.39
CA GLY A 175 14.51 -1.17 3.18
C GLY A 175 15.48 -0.95 4.35
N VAL A 176 16.20 -1.99 4.72
CA VAL A 176 17.18 -1.92 5.82
C VAL A 176 18.56 -1.59 5.24
N GLY A 177 19.16 -0.52 5.76
CA GLY A 177 20.57 -0.23 5.48
C GLY A 177 21.48 -1.25 6.17
N THR A 178 22.26 -1.98 5.40
CA THR A 178 23.18 -3.00 5.95
C THR A 178 24.59 -2.46 6.07
N GLN A 179 25.24 -2.77 7.19
CA GLN A 179 26.67 -2.54 7.38
C GLN A 179 27.41 -3.88 7.29
N VAL A 180 28.46 -3.92 6.50
CA VAL A 180 29.35 -5.10 6.48
C VAL A 180 30.35 -4.98 7.63
N SER A 181 30.44 -6.01 8.48
CA SER A 181 31.36 -6.05 9.59
C SER A 181 32.81 -6.02 9.12
N GLY A 182 33.63 -5.15 9.71
CA GLY A 182 35.07 -5.10 9.48
C GLY A 182 35.55 -4.02 8.50
N SER A 183 34.70 -3.17 7.98
CA SER A 183 35.08 -2.02 7.14
C SER A 183 34.85 -0.71 7.90
N GLN A 184 35.63 0.29 7.58
CA GLN A 184 35.50 1.64 8.14
C GLN A 184 34.43 2.50 7.43
N GLY A 185 33.62 1.91 6.55
CA GLY A 185 32.54 2.59 5.86
C GLY A 185 31.29 2.75 6.73
N ARG A 186 30.48 3.80 6.49
CA ARG A 186 29.22 4.02 7.17
C ARG A 186 28.06 3.33 6.44
N ALA A 187 27.15 2.76 7.21
CA ALA A 187 25.91 2.22 6.71
C ALA A 187 25.05 3.33 6.06
N GLY A 188 24.38 3.01 4.98
CA GLY A 188 23.31 3.85 4.46
C GLY A 188 22.11 3.86 5.40
N GLY A 189 21.34 4.94 5.39
CA GLY A 189 20.10 5.07 6.17
C GLY A 189 19.04 4.08 5.72
N SER A 190 18.20 3.60 6.63
CA SER A 190 17.03 2.80 6.29
C SER A 190 15.99 3.63 5.56
N GLY A 191 15.24 3.01 4.64
CA GLY A 191 14.06 3.60 4.03
C GLY A 191 12.91 3.71 5.05
N ALA A 192 12.00 4.65 4.83
CA ALA A 192 10.79 4.76 5.64
C ALA A 192 9.77 3.69 5.24
N ASP A 193 8.96 3.26 6.18
CA ASP A 193 7.82 2.37 5.93
C ASP A 193 6.83 2.99 4.94
N GLY A 194 6.07 2.14 4.28
CA GLY A 194 4.89 2.52 3.52
C GLY A 194 3.75 2.97 4.42
N ILE A 195 2.65 3.36 3.81
CA ILE A 195 1.41 3.70 4.51
C ILE A 195 0.20 3.40 3.64
N ALA A 196 -0.93 3.08 4.26
CA ALA A 196 -2.21 3.00 3.58
C ALA A 196 -3.29 3.78 4.34
N PHE A 197 -4.13 4.50 3.61
CA PHE A 197 -5.34 5.14 4.10
C PHE A 197 -6.52 4.51 3.36
N ILE A 198 -7.48 4.00 4.10
CA ILE A 198 -8.74 3.47 3.58
C ILE A 198 -9.87 4.34 4.10
N THR A 199 -10.65 4.92 3.19
CA THR A 199 -11.83 5.72 3.55
C THR A 199 -13.09 4.97 3.16
N TYR A 200 -13.90 4.64 4.13
CA TYR A 200 -15.17 3.95 3.99
C TYR A 200 -16.24 4.62 4.87
N ASN A 201 -17.41 4.86 4.34
CA ASN A 201 -18.50 5.58 5.03
C ASN A 201 -18.06 6.91 5.69
N GLY A 202 -17.18 7.66 5.00
CA GLY A 202 -16.66 8.94 5.50
C GLY A 202 -15.61 8.82 6.60
N VAL A 203 -15.27 7.62 7.05
CA VAL A 203 -14.22 7.37 8.06
C VAL A 203 -12.94 6.93 7.35
N THR A 204 -11.83 7.62 7.65
CA THR A 204 -10.51 7.24 7.14
C THR A 204 -9.73 6.50 8.23
N THR A 205 -9.31 5.28 7.92
CA THR A 205 -8.43 4.46 8.77
C THR A 205 -7.02 4.44 8.19
N THR A 206 -6.02 4.61 9.04
CA THR A 206 -4.61 4.58 8.67
C THR A 206 -3.98 3.26 9.07
N TYR A 207 -3.20 2.67 8.17
CA TYR A 207 -2.47 1.42 8.36
C TYR A 207 -0.98 1.64 8.16
N ASN A 208 -0.18 1.25 9.14
CA ASN A 208 1.28 1.25 9.11
C ASN A 208 1.82 -0.12 8.66
N ALA A 209 3.15 -0.28 8.59
CA ALA A 209 3.79 -1.51 8.13
C ALA A 209 3.21 -2.78 8.77
N GLY A 210 2.94 -3.78 7.95
CA GLY A 210 2.32 -5.06 8.34
C GLY A 210 1.10 -5.44 7.49
N THR A 211 0.43 -6.50 7.90
CA THR A 211 -0.80 -6.97 7.24
C THR A 211 -2.00 -6.74 8.15
N HIS A 212 -3.02 -6.12 7.59
CA HIS A 212 -4.25 -5.71 8.27
C HIS A 212 -5.47 -6.18 7.49
N THR A 213 -6.62 -6.25 8.16
CA THR A 213 -7.90 -6.57 7.52
C THR A 213 -8.97 -5.57 7.95
N GLN A 214 -9.91 -5.27 7.05
CA GLN A 214 -11.08 -4.45 7.32
C GLN A 214 -12.29 -5.05 6.62
N THR A 215 -13.40 -5.26 7.35
CA THR A 215 -14.67 -5.68 6.76
C THR A 215 -15.49 -4.45 6.38
N LEU A 216 -16.05 -4.46 5.17
CA LEU A 216 -16.84 -3.38 4.57
C LEU A 216 -18.31 -3.85 4.51
N SER A 217 -19.14 -3.39 5.41
CA SER A 217 -20.56 -3.82 5.57
C SER A 217 -21.52 -2.63 5.48
#